data_18184126b48a1fcab4428abf625483fb
#
_entry.id   18184126b48a1fcab4428abf625483fb
#
_cell.length_a   1.000
_cell.length_b   1.000
_cell.length_c   1.000
_cell.angle_alpha   90.00
_cell.angle_beta   90.00
_cell.angle_gamma   90.00
#
_symmetry.space_group_name_H-M   'P 1'
#
loop_
_entity.id
_entity.type
_entity.pdbx_description
1 polymer ?
#
loop_
_entity_poly.entity_id
_entity_poly.type
_entity_poly.pdbx_seq_one_letter_code
_entity_poly.pdbx_strand_id
1 'polypeptide(L)'
;MTLDDILLEAEEKMIKTEQVVVNEFAGVRTGRASAGLVENIMVDVYGSQMRIRELANINTPEPRMLVVQPWDVASLQPIEKAIQKANIGLSPAVQGKFIRLTFPELSTERRQEFVKLIKKMAEDGRVSVRHVRREAMEMVKKHGHDSGITEDDVKQAEKDLQKLTDDYVAKIDAQVTAKEKEIMTV
;
A
#
# COMPACT_ATOMS: atom_id res chain seq x y z
N MET A 1 18.95 -28.46 1.25
CA MET A 1 17.69 -27.67 1.24
C MET A 1 16.57 -28.66 1.34
N THR A 2 15.77 -28.59 2.40
CA THR A 2 14.62 -29.48 2.60
C THR A 2 13.41 -29.00 1.81
N LEU A 3 12.39 -29.85 1.64
CA LEU A 3 11.13 -29.42 1.01
C LEU A 3 10.46 -28.30 1.85
N ASP A 4 10.56 -28.37 3.16
CA ASP A 4 10.03 -27.33 4.07
C ASP A 4 10.78 -25.98 3.89
N ASP A 5 12.10 -26.01 3.68
CA ASP A 5 12.87 -24.79 3.39
C ASP A 5 12.39 -24.13 2.08
N ILE A 6 12.07 -24.94 1.06
CA ILE A 6 11.57 -24.45 -0.23
C ILE A 6 10.18 -23.82 -0.07
N LEU A 7 9.29 -24.44 0.70
CA LEU A 7 7.96 -23.92 1.01
C LEU A 7 8.05 -22.59 1.77
N LEU A 8 8.91 -22.53 2.78
CA LEU A 8 9.12 -21.32 3.58
C LEU A 8 9.67 -20.17 2.74
N GLU A 9 10.68 -20.42 1.90
CA GLU A 9 11.23 -19.41 1.01
C GLU A 9 10.20 -18.90 -0.01
N ALA A 10 9.37 -19.81 -0.55
CA ALA A 10 8.28 -19.45 -1.45
C ALA A 10 7.25 -18.56 -0.74
N GLU A 11 6.85 -18.90 0.48
CA GLU A 11 5.93 -18.10 1.27
C GLU A 11 6.49 -16.71 1.56
N GLU A 12 7.75 -16.60 1.97
CA GLU A 12 8.39 -15.29 2.20
C GLU A 12 8.40 -14.40 0.94
N LYS A 13 8.67 -14.99 -0.23
CA LYS A 13 8.63 -14.26 -1.52
C LYS A 13 7.21 -13.82 -1.87
N MET A 14 6.19 -14.66 -1.59
CA MET A 14 4.79 -14.30 -1.82
C MET A 14 4.31 -13.21 -0.87
N ILE A 15 4.72 -13.23 0.41
CA ILE A 15 4.46 -12.15 1.38
C ILE A 15 5.04 -10.83 0.88
N LYS A 16 6.30 -10.83 0.44
CA LYS A 16 6.95 -9.62 -0.11
C LYS A 16 6.21 -9.09 -1.34
N THR A 17 5.77 -9.98 -2.21
CA THR A 17 4.98 -9.61 -3.40
C THR A 17 3.66 -8.96 -3.01
N GLU A 18 2.93 -9.52 -2.06
CA GLU A 18 1.69 -8.93 -1.55
C GLU A 18 1.93 -7.55 -0.94
N GLN A 19 2.98 -7.40 -0.12
CA GLN A 19 3.33 -6.10 0.47
C GLN A 19 3.65 -5.03 -0.58
N VAL A 20 4.33 -5.40 -1.68
CA VAL A 20 4.59 -4.49 -2.81
C VAL A 20 3.27 -4.03 -3.42
N VAL A 21 2.34 -4.93 -3.69
CA VAL A 21 1.01 -4.59 -4.23
C VAL A 21 0.24 -3.66 -3.29
N VAL A 22 0.25 -3.94 -1.98
CA VAL A 22 -0.38 -3.07 -0.96
C VAL A 22 0.22 -1.66 -0.99
N ASN A 23 1.54 -1.56 -1.05
CA ASN A 23 2.22 -0.27 -1.09
C ASN A 23 1.94 0.50 -2.39
N GLU A 24 1.89 -0.18 -3.53
CA GLU A 24 1.50 0.42 -4.80
C GLU A 24 0.05 0.92 -4.77
N PHE A 25 -0.88 0.16 -4.19
CA PHE A 25 -2.27 0.59 -4.01
C PHE A 25 -2.39 1.79 -3.08
N ALA A 26 -1.58 1.88 -2.03
CA ALA A 26 -1.56 3.03 -1.15
C ALA A 26 -1.12 4.31 -1.87
N GLY A 27 -0.26 4.20 -2.89
CA GLY A 27 0.17 5.33 -3.73
C GLY A 27 -0.90 5.83 -4.70
N VAL A 28 -1.95 5.05 -4.96
CA VAL A 28 -3.03 5.46 -5.87
C VAL A 28 -4.00 6.39 -5.15
N ARG A 29 -4.14 7.61 -5.68
CA ARG A 29 -5.06 8.62 -5.12
C ARG A 29 -6.51 8.21 -5.37
N THR A 30 -7.27 8.08 -4.28
CA THR A 30 -8.69 7.72 -4.33
C THR A 30 -9.63 8.91 -4.20
N GLY A 31 -9.08 10.13 -4.08
CA GLY A 31 -9.84 11.33 -3.70
C GLY A 31 -10.20 11.40 -2.22
N ARG A 32 -9.84 10.38 -1.45
CA ARG A 32 -10.08 10.34 -0.01
C ARG A 32 -8.95 11.01 0.76
N ALA A 33 -9.32 11.80 1.77
CA ALA A 33 -8.36 12.42 2.67
C ALA A 33 -7.60 11.36 3.48
N SER A 34 -6.28 11.47 3.54
CA SER A 34 -5.42 10.60 4.32
C SER A 34 -4.34 11.42 5.02
N ALA A 35 -4.17 11.19 6.31
CA ALA A 35 -3.10 11.81 7.11
C ALA A 35 -1.71 11.54 6.54
N GLY A 36 -1.50 10.36 5.95
CA GLY A 36 -0.24 9.96 5.32
C GLY A 36 0.27 10.89 4.22
N LEU A 37 -0.61 11.71 3.62
CA LEU A 37 -0.23 12.67 2.59
C LEU A 37 0.55 13.88 3.14
N VAL A 38 0.33 14.23 4.40
CA VAL A 38 0.90 15.44 5.01
C VAL A 38 1.78 15.15 6.22
N GLU A 39 1.61 14.04 6.91
CA GLU A 39 2.26 13.73 8.19
C GLU A 39 3.80 13.76 8.13
N ASN A 40 4.38 13.41 6.98
CA ASN A 40 5.83 13.31 6.79
C ASN A 40 6.44 14.57 6.11
N ILE A 41 5.65 15.59 5.80
CA ILE A 41 6.15 16.84 5.23
C ILE A 41 7.03 17.54 6.29
N MET A 42 8.23 17.96 5.85
CA MET A 42 9.17 18.68 6.70
C MET A 42 8.82 20.17 6.77
N VAL A 43 8.80 20.70 7.97
CA VAL A 43 8.48 22.08 8.29
C VAL A 43 9.67 22.73 8.98
N ASP A 44 10.05 23.93 8.54
CA ASP A 44 11.09 24.73 9.20
C ASP A 44 10.46 25.50 10.37
N VAL A 45 10.69 25.03 11.59
CA VAL A 45 10.15 25.62 12.83
C VAL A 45 11.24 25.65 13.90
N TYR A 46 11.32 26.73 14.65
CA TYR A 46 12.27 26.88 15.76
C TYR A 46 13.74 26.65 15.36
N GLY A 47 14.11 26.96 14.11
CA GLY A 47 15.48 26.79 13.60
C GLY A 47 15.85 25.33 13.28
N SER A 48 14.89 24.41 13.29
CA SER A 48 15.07 23.02 12.93
C SER A 48 13.98 22.53 11.99
N GLN A 49 14.22 21.41 11.31
CA GLN A 49 13.20 20.75 10.48
C GLN A 49 12.51 19.66 11.28
N MET A 50 11.18 19.76 11.35
CA MET A 50 10.32 18.78 12.03
C MET A 50 9.20 18.33 11.09
N ARG A 51 8.70 17.11 11.31
CA ARG A 51 7.57 16.58 10.54
C ARG A 51 6.26 17.17 11.05
N ILE A 52 5.26 17.33 10.19
CA ILE A 52 3.94 17.86 10.60
C ILE A 52 3.33 17.02 11.72
N ARG A 53 3.49 15.71 11.71
CA ARG A 53 3.00 14.82 12.78
C ARG A 53 3.56 15.12 14.17
N GLU A 54 4.73 15.74 14.24
CA GLU A 54 5.39 16.14 15.49
C GLU A 54 4.93 17.50 15.99
N LEU A 55 4.35 18.31 15.10
CA LEU A 55 3.93 19.70 15.35
C LEU A 55 2.41 19.87 15.47
N ALA A 56 1.62 18.93 14.98
CA ALA A 56 0.19 19.08 14.85
C ALA A 56 -0.56 17.75 14.99
N ASN A 57 -1.82 17.87 15.40
CA ASN A 57 -2.77 16.78 15.27
C ASN A 57 -3.41 16.82 13.87
N ILE A 58 -3.52 15.64 13.24
CA ILE A 58 -4.06 15.48 11.89
C ILE A 58 -5.32 14.63 11.97
N ASN A 59 -6.46 15.21 11.57
CA ASN A 59 -7.76 14.56 11.60
C ASN A 59 -8.42 14.57 10.22
N THR A 60 -9.26 13.58 9.94
CA THR A 60 -10.10 13.49 8.75
C THR A 60 -11.57 13.51 9.17
N PRO A 61 -12.17 14.70 9.45
CA PRO A 61 -13.55 14.79 9.90
C PRO A 61 -14.56 14.37 8.83
N GLU A 62 -14.18 14.51 7.56
CA GLU A 62 -14.96 14.11 6.39
C GLU A 62 -14.11 13.34 5.40
N PRO A 63 -14.69 12.49 4.53
CA PRO A 63 -13.94 11.66 3.58
C PRO A 63 -12.99 12.43 2.65
N ARG A 64 -13.30 13.71 2.39
CA ARG A 64 -12.52 14.59 1.50
C ARG A 64 -11.95 15.82 2.20
N MET A 65 -11.90 15.81 3.52
CA MET A 65 -11.38 16.92 4.30
C MET A 65 -10.33 16.43 5.28
N LEU A 66 -9.17 17.08 5.26
CA LEU A 66 -8.11 16.91 6.23
C LEU A 66 -7.98 18.19 7.06
N VAL A 67 -7.89 18.06 8.37
CA VAL A 67 -7.68 19.17 9.30
C VAL A 67 -6.36 18.95 10.03
N VAL A 68 -5.46 19.92 9.91
CA VAL A 68 -4.20 19.98 10.63
C VAL A 68 -4.32 21.04 11.72
N GLN A 69 -4.23 20.61 12.96
CA GLN A 69 -4.32 21.48 14.13
C GLN A 69 -2.97 21.52 14.85
N PRO A 70 -2.17 22.58 14.68
CA PRO A 70 -0.89 22.72 15.37
C PRO A 70 -1.08 22.78 16.90
N TRP A 71 -0.12 22.22 17.63
CA TRP A 71 -0.05 22.36 19.09
C TRP A 71 0.26 23.79 19.50
N ASP A 72 1.09 24.47 18.69
CA ASP A 72 1.43 25.89 18.88
C ASP A 72 0.97 26.70 17.68
N VAL A 73 0.26 27.77 17.95
CA VAL A 73 -0.26 28.72 16.92
C VAL A 73 0.88 29.34 16.08
N ALA A 74 2.08 29.49 16.65
CA ALA A 74 3.24 29.98 15.94
C ALA A 74 3.68 29.06 14.79
N SER A 75 3.37 27.76 14.86
CA SER A 75 3.67 26.78 13.82
C SER A 75 2.69 26.79 12.65
N LEU A 76 1.57 27.54 12.75
CA LEU A 76 0.48 27.53 11.76
C LEU A 76 0.97 27.98 10.37
N GLN A 77 1.61 29.13 10.29
CA GLN A 77 2.12 29.68 9.02
C GLN A 77 3.27 28.85 8.43
N PRO A 78 4.27 28.40 9.23
CA PRO A 78 5.29 27.47 8.73
C PRO A 78 4.71 26.18 8.14
N ILE A 79 3.71 25.58 8.78
CA ILE A 79 3.05 24.36 8.29
C ILE A 79 2.30 24.64 6.98
N GLU A 80 1.55 25.74 6.90
CA GLU A 80 0.86 26.15 5.67
C GLU A 80 1.82 26.29 4.51
N LYS A 81 2.95 27.01 4.70
CA LYS A 81 3.98 27.19 3.68
C LYS A 81 4.62 25.87 3.26
N ALA A 82 4.88 24.97 4.21
CA ALA A 82 5.45 23.66 3.92
C ALA A 82 4.51 22.80 3.07
N ILE A 83 3.19 22.81 3.35
CA ILE A 83 2.17 22.12 2.56
C ILE A 83 2.10 22.71 1.14
N GLN A 84 2.14 24.03 0.99
CA GLN A 84 2.17 24.70 -0.32
C GLN A 84 3.41 24.31 -1.13
N LYS A 85 4.59 24.30 -0.50
CA LYS A 85 5.85 23.89 -1.13
C LYS A 85 5.88 22.43 -1.55
N ALA A 86 5.22 21.55 -0.79
CA ALA A 86 5.18 20.12 -1.09
C ALA A 86 4.41 19.78 -2.37
N ASN A 87 3.65 20.74 -2.92
CA ASN A 87 2.91 20.64 -4.18
C ASN A 87 2.11 19.34 -4.30
N ILE A 88 1.41 19.00 -3.22
CA ILE A 88 0.57 17.78 -3.16
C ILE A 88 -0.76 17.90 -3.93
N GLY A 89 -0.96 19.02 -4.66
CA GLY A 89 -2.17 19.29 -5.42
C GLY A 89 -3.36 19.74 -4.57
N LEU A 90 -3.12 20.17 -3.33
CA LEU A 90 -4.12 20.69 -2.41
C LEU A 90 -3.75 22.10 -1.97
N SER A 91 -4.76 22.96 -1.83
CA SER A 91 -4.59 24.32 -1.32
C SER A 91 -4.95 24.36 0.15
N PRO A 92 -4.00 24.67 1.05
CA PRO A 92 -4.30 24.84 2.45
C PRO A 92 -5.11 26.13 2.67
N ALA A 93 -6.15 26.04 3.51
CA ALA A 93 -6.93 27.19 3.95
C ALA A 93 -6.83 27.29 5.47
N VAL A 94 -6.28 28.41 5.96
CA VAL A 94 -6.20 28.68 7.39
C VAL A 94 -7.56 29.13 7.89
N GLN A 95 -8.06 28.45 8.91
CA GLN A 95 -9.31 28.79 9.61
C GLN A 95 -9.06 28.84 11.12
N GLY A 96 -8.91 30.05 11.67
CA GLY A 96 -8.62 30.21 13.08
C GLY A 96 -7.30 29.59 13.50
N LYS A 97 -7.35 28.51 14.26
CA LYS A 97 -6.15 27.81 14.79
C LYS A 97 -5.82 26.51 14.06
N PHE A 98 -6.48 26.23 12.94
CA PHE A 98 -6.26 25.01 12.17
C PHE A 98 -6.19 25.27 10.66
N ILE A 99 -5.58 24.34 9.94
CA ILE A 99 -5.44 24.36 8.49
C ILE A 99 -6.38 23.30 7.93
N ARG A 100 -7.27 23.72 7.02
CA ARG A 100 -8.16 22.83 6.29
C ARG A 100 -7.58 22.53 4.91
N LEU A 101 -7.57 21.26 4.54
CA LEU A 101 -7.23 20.76 3.22
C LEU A 101 -8.43 20.06 2.63
N THR A 102 -8.98 20.59 1.53
CA THR A 102 -10.11 20.00 0.84
C THR A 102 -9.62 19.25 -0.40
N PHE A 103 -10.01 17.99 -0.52
CA PHE A 103 -9.70 17.15 -1.65
C PHE A 103 -10.75 17.35 -2.75
N PRO A 104 -10.34 17.64 -4.01
CA PRO A 104 -11.28 17.77 -5.11
C PRO A 104 -11.94 16.44 -5.42
N GLU A 105 -13.17 16.49 -5.92
CA GLU A 105 -13.84 15.29 -6.44
C GLU A 105 -13.10 14.75 -7.65
N LEU A 106 -12.96 13.42 -7.70
CA LEU A 106 -12.51 12.74 -8.90
C LEU A 106 -13.68 12.66 -9.91
N SER A 107 -13.42 13.03 -11.17
CA SER A 107 -14.39 12.77 -12.23
C SER A 107 -14.60 11.27 -12.44
N THR A 108 -15.73 10.90 -13.04
CA THR A 108 -16.03 9.48 -13.34
C THR A 108 -14.95 8.86 -14.22
N GLU A 109 -14.43 9.61 -15.19
CA GLU A 109 -13.35 9.16 -16.08
C GLU A 109 -12.06 8.88 -15.28
N ARG A 110 -11.68 9.77 -14.35
CA ARG A 110 -10.51 9.59 -13.49
C ARG A 110 -10.66 8.38 -12.56
N ARG A 111 -11.84 8.17 -12.00
CA ARG A 111 -12.10 6.97 -11.18
C ARG A 111 -11.92 5.70 -12.00
N GLN A 112 -12.41 5.65 -13.24
CA GLN A 112 -12.24 4.51 -14.13
C GLN A 112 -10.78 4.28 -14.52
N GLU A 113 -10.00 5.34 -14.74
CA GLU A 113 -8.55 5.24 -14.98
C GLU A 113 -7.82 4.62 -13.80
N PHE A 114 -8.13 5.05 -12.57
CA PHE A 114 -7.54 4.48 -11.37
C PHE A 114 -7.95 3.03 -11.14
N VAL A 115 -9.18 2.67 -11.42
CA VAL A 115 -9.63 1.26 -11.37
C VAL A 115 -8.84 0.39 -12.36
N LYS A 116 -8.64 0.87 -13.60
CA LYS A 116 -7.81 0.16 -14.58
C LYS A 116 -6.36 0.02 -14.11
N LEU A 117 -5.79 1.08 -13.52
CA LEU A 117 -4.44 1.05 -12.99
C LEU A 117 -4.30 0.02 -11.87
N ILE A 118 -5.23 -0.02 -10.92
CA ILE A 118 -5.25 -0.99 -9.83
C ILE A 118 -5.36 -2.43 -10.35
N LYS A 119 -6.23 -2.68 -11.33
CA LYS A 119 -6.34 -4.00 -11.96
C LYS A 119 -5.04 -4.45 -12.62
N LYS A 120 -4.33 -3.53 -13.27
CA LYS A 120 -3.03 -3.81 -13.87
C LYS A 120 -1.99 -4.16 -12.79
N MET A 121 -1.86 -3.33 -11.74
CA MET A 121 -0.94 -3.59 -10.63
C MET A 121 -1.23 -4.94 -9.96
N ALA A 122 -2.49 -5.28 -9.77
CA ALA A 122 -2.90 -6.57 -9.22
C ALA A 122 -2.52 -7.74 -10.14
N GLU A 123 -2.67 -7.59 -11.46
CA GLU A 123 -2.27 -8.65 -12.40
C GLU A 123 -0.74 -8.85 -12.38
N ASP A 124 0.03 -7.79 -12.32
CA ASP A 124 1.49 -7.86 -12.17
C ASP A 124 1.87 -8.58 -10.88
N GLY A 125 1.15 -8.32 -9.78
CA GLY A 125 1.29 -9.04 -8.52
C GLY A 125 0.96 -10.53 -8.63
N ARG A 126 -0.17 -10.87 -9.27
CA ARG A 126 -0.56 -12.28 -9.52
C ARG A 126 0.46 -13.01 -10.38
N VAL A 127 0.98 -12.36 -11.41
CA VAL A 127 2.05 -12.92 -12.26
C VAL A 127 3.30 -13.22 -11.43
N SER A 128 3.67 -12.30 -10.53
CA SER A 128 4.82 -12.48 -9.64
C SER A 128 4.63 -13.65 -8.68
N VAL A 129 3.43 -13.78 -8.06
CA VAL A 129 3.10 -14.94 -7.20
C VAL A 129 3.17 -16.25 -7.99
N ARG A 130 2.65 -16.29 -9.21
CA ARG A 130 2.74 -17.49 -10.08
C ARG A 130 4.18 -17.80 -10.50
N HIS A 131 5.03 -16.78 -10.63
CA HIS A 131 6.45 -16.98 -10.92
C HIS A 131 7.15 -17.64 -9.73
N VAL A 132 6.94 -17.14 -8.51
CA VAL A 132 7.47 -17.75 -7.28
C VAL A 132 7.04 -19.21 -7.16
N ARG A 133 5.76 -19.52 -7.43
CA ARG A 133 5.30 -20.91 -7.45
C ARG A 133 6.08 -21.77 -8.44
N ARG A 134 6.28 -21.28 -9.68
CA ARG A 134 7.01 -22.06 -10.71
C ARG A 134 8.44 -22.35 -10.30
N GLU A 135 9.16 -21.34 -9.78
CA GLU A 135 10.52 -21.52 -9.27
C GLU A 135 10.55 -22.55 -8.14
N ALA A 136 9.63 -22.45 -7.17
CA ALA A 136 9.56 -23.38 -6.06
C ALA A 136 9.20 -24.81 -6.52
N MET A 137 8.29 -24.97 -7.48
CA MET A 137 7.97 -26.27 -8.09
C MET A 137 9.19 -26.92 -8.78
N GLU A 138 10.01 -26.13 -9.46
CA GLU A 138 11.25 -26.64 -10.08
C GLU A 138 12.24 -27.10 -9.01
N MET A 139 12.35 -26.36 -7.89
CA MET A 139 13.19 -26.75 -6.77
C MET A 139 12.69 -28.02 -6.08
N VAL A 140 11.37 -28.14 -5.85
CA VAL A 140 10.77 -29.36 -5.31
C VAL A 140 11.07 -30.57 -6.19
N LYS A 141 10.93 -30.46 -7.50
CA LYS A 141 11.26 -31.55 -8.44
C LYS A 141 12.75 -31.90 -8.42
N LYS A 142 13.62 -30.90 -8.34
CA LYS A 142 15.09 -31.11 -8.30
C LYS A 142 15.52 -31.84 -7.05
N HIS A 143 14.97 -31.47 -5.89
CA HIS A 143 15.30 -32.05 -4.59
C HIS A 143 14.46 -33.27 -4.23
N GLY A 144 13.36 -33.53 -4.96
CA GLY A 144 12.48 -34.68 -4.73
C GLY A 144 13.14 -36.06 -4.99
N HIS A 145 14.35 -36.08 -5.54
CA HIS A 145 15.15 -37.29 -5.72
C HIS A 145 16.25 -37.45 -4.67
N ASP A 146 16.34 -36.50 -3.71
CA ASP A 146 17.31 -36.56 -2.64
C ASP A 146 16.99 -37.73 -1.67
N SER A 147 18.05 -38.27 -1.06
CA SER A 147 17.92 -39.41 -0.16
C SER A 147 16.99 -39.12 1.01
N GLY A 148 15.96 -39.93 1.19
CA GLY A 148 15.00 -39.85 2.28
C GLY A 148 13.70 -39.10 1.94
N ILE A 149 13.53 -38.57 0.73
CA ILE A 149 12.31 -37.96 0.23
C ILE A 149 11.50 -38.99 -0.55
N THR A 150 10.21 -39.11 -0.21
CA THR A 150 9.29 -40.02 -0.92
C THR A 150 8.50 -39.28 -2.01
N GLU A 151 7.95 -40.02 -2.98
CA GLU A 151 7.05 -39.42 -3.99
C GLU A 151 5.81 -38.75 -3.37
N ASP A 152 5.36 -39.26 -2.23
CA ASP A 152 4.23 -38.69 -1.52
C ASP A 152 4.58 -37.34 -0.84
N ASP A 153 5.82 -37.20 -0.34
CA ASP A 153 6.33 -35.92 0.19
C ASP A 153 6.39 -34.86 -0.92
N VAL A 154 6.87 -35.22 -2.10
CA VAL A 154 6.91 -34.35 -3.28
C VAL A 154 5.48 -33.90 -3.66
N LYS A 155 4.54 -34.83 -3.77
CA LYS A 155 3.14 -34.52 -4.11
C LYS A 155 2.48 -33.65 -3.04
N GLN A 156 2.82 -33.84 -1.77
CA GLN A 156 2.31 -32.99 -0.69
C GLN A 156 2.88 -31.58 -0.81
N ALA A 157 4.19 -31.41 -1.02
CA ALA A 157 4.81 -30.13 -1.22
C ALA A 157 4.23 -29.37 -2.44
N GLU A 158 3.96 -30.06 -3.55
CA GLU A 158 3.30 -29.46 -4.71
C GLU A 158 1.89 -28.94 -4.39
N LYS A 159 1.10 -29.70 -3.60
CA LYS A 159 -0.23 -29.26 -3.15
C LYS A 159 -0.15 -28.06 -2.22
N ASP A 160 0.81 -28.05 -1.30
CA ASP A 160 0.99 -26.95 -0.37
C ASP A 160 1.43 -25.67 -1.09
N LEU A 161 2.32 -25.75 -2.08
CA LEU A 161 2.68 -24.63 -2.96
C LEU A 161 1.48 -24.11 -3.76
N GLN A 162 0.63 -25.00 -4.26
CA GLN A 162 -0.57 -24.57 -4.96
C GLN A 162 -1.52 -23.85 -4.01
N LYS A 163 -1.74 -24.39 -2.81
CA LYS A 163 -2.56 -23.76 -1.79
C LYS A 163 -2.04 -22.37 -1.38
N LEU A 164 -0.74 -22.25 -1.11
CA LEU A 164 -0.10 -20.95 -0.85
C LEU A 164 -0.35 -19.95 -1.98
N THR A 165 -0.18 -20.40 -3.23
CA THR A 165 -0.43 -19.55 -4.41
C THR A 165 -1.87 -19.05 -4.44
N ASP A 166 -2.84 -19.95 -4.25
CA ASP A 166 -4.27 -19.62 -4.27
C ASP A 166 -4.63 -18.64 -3.14
N ASP A 167 -4.06 -18.84 -1.95
CA ASP A 167 -4.29 -17.98 -0.78
C ASP A 167 -3.74 -16.56 -1.03
N TYR A 168 -2.53 -16.41 -1.60
CA TYR A 168 -1.97 -15.09 -1.89
C TYR A 168 -2.63 -14.39 -3.07
N VAL A 169 -3.05 -15.13 -4.11
CA VAL A 169 -3.88 -14.57 -5.19
C VAL A 169 -5.21 -14.07 -4.63
N ALA A 170 -5.87 -14.84 -3.75
CA ALA A 170 -7.11 -14.42 -3.11
C ALA A 170 -6.95 -13.17 -2.24
N LYS A 171 -5.82 -13.02 -1.53
CA LYS A 171 -5.50 -11.80 -0.77
C LYS A 171 -5.37 -10.59 -1.69
N ILE A 172 -4.66 -10.71 -2.82
CA ILE A 172 -4.54 -9.64 -3.81
C ILE A 172 -5.92 -9.26 -4.36
N ASP A 173 -6.76 -10.24 -4.70
CA ASP A 173 -8.10 -10.00 -5.23
C ASP A 173 -9.02 -9.29 -4.22
N ALA A 174 -8.93 -9.66 -2.94
CA ALA A 174 -9.66 -9.00 -1.87
C ALA A 174 -9.24 -7.52 -1.73
N GLN A 175 -7.94 -7.22 -1.86
CA GLN A 175 -7.42 -5.85 -1.82
C GLN A 175 -7.86 -5.03 -3.04
N VAL A 176 -7.89 -5.63 -4.23
CA VAL A 176 -8.46 -4.99 -5.44
C VAL A 176 -9.90 -4.58 -5.18
N THR A 177 -10.73 -5.51 -4.71
CA THR A 177 -12.14 -5.25 -4.45
C THR A 177 -12.35 -4.13 -3.43
N ALA A 178 -11.58 -4.14 -2.33
CA ALA A 178 -11.62 -3.11 -1.32
C ALA A 178 -11.21 -1.73 -1.90
N LYS A 179 -10.14 -1.68 -2.69
CA LYS A 179 -9.64 -0.44 -3.28
C LYS A 179 -10.55 0.10 -4.38
N GLU A 180 -11.13 -0.76 -5.21
CA GLU A 180 -12.15 -0.36 -6.19
C GLU A 180 -13.36 0.28 -5.50
N LYS A 181 -13.86 -0.34 -4.43
CA LYS A 181 -14.95 0.22 -3.64
C LYS A 181 -14.58 1.58 -3.05
N GLU A 182 -13.36 1.73 -2.54
CA GLU A 182 -12.86 3.00 -2.03
C GLU A 182 -12.85 4.09 -3.11
N ILE A 183 -12.36 3.79 -4.32
CA ILE A 183 -12.32 4.74 -5.44
C ILE A 183 -13.73 5.14 -5.90
N MET A 184 -14.67 4.21 -5.90
CA MET A 184 -16.02 4.44 -6.45
C MET A 184 -16.98 5.09 -5.47
N THR A 185 -16.72 5.03 -4.15
CA THR A 185 -17.64 5.52 -3.10
C THR A 185 -17.29 6.90 -2.54
N VAL A 186 -16.21 7.53 -2.93
CA VAL A 186 -15.78 8.87 -2.44
C VAL A 186 -16.37 10.00 -3.27
#